data_d55f594c4cf8627c9be9d6aaeb81a3a9
#
_entry.id   d55f594c4cf8627c9be9d6aaeb81a3a9
#
_cell.length_a   1.000
_cell.length_b   1.000
_cell.length_c   1.000
_cell.angle_alpha   90.00
_cell.angle_beta   90.00
_cell.angle_gamma   90.00
#
_symmetry.space_group_name_H-M   'P 1'
#
loop_
_entity.id
_entity.type
_entity.pdbx_description
1 polymer ?
#
loop_
_entity_poly.entity_id
_entity_poly.type
_entity_poly.pdbx_seq_one_letter_code
_entity_poly.pdbx_strand_id
1 'polypeptide(L)'
;MAEFLDKKSLALLLYMEKHNGKMNQHEVCLISGENFSHNGQNRYIQNLKRRGLIDERRKEYIPDGVGGFLPSEYIYSLQLTGEAYLQELRADRENQILQAALDLLVSIFGQKF
;
A
#
# COMPACT_ATOMS: atom_id res chain seq x y z
N MET A 1 -13.39 -18.36 3.67
CA MET A 1 -13.74 -17.28 2.74
C MET A 1 -12.91 -16.06 3.05
N ALA A 2 -12.16 -15.53 2.08
CA ALA A 2 -11.38 -14.32 2.30
C ALA A 2 -12.34 -13.14 2.45
N GLU A 3 -12.13 -12.33 3.48
CA GLU A 3 -12.85 -11.08 3.62
C GLU A 3 -12.44 -10.12 2.47
N PHE A 4 -13.43 -9.50 1.87
CA PHE A 4 -13.15 -8.53 0.81
C PHE A 4 -12.53 -7.27 1.40
N LEU A 5 -11.50 -6.79 0.74
CA LEU A 5 -10.91 -5.50 1.05
C LEU A 5 -11.76 -4.40 0.43
N ASP A 6 -11.72 -3.23 1.03
CA ASP A 6 -12.33 -2.05 0.42
C ASP A 6 -11.49 -1.57 -0.77
N LYS A 7 -12.05 -0.63 -1.52
CA LYS A 7 -11.43 -0.09 -2.73
C LYS A 7 -10.04 0.50 -2.46
N LYS A 8 -9.89 1.27 -1.39
CA LYS A 8 -8.65 1.94 -1.07
C LYS A 8 -7.56 0.96 -0.63
N SER A 9 -7.91 -0.02 0.21
CA SER A 9 -6.97 -1.06 0.61
C SER A 9 -6.48 -1.87 -0.59
N LEU A 10 -7.40 -2.21 -1.49
CA LEU A 10 -7.07 -2.93 -2.72
C LEU A 10 -6.17 -2.08 -3.63
N ALA A 11 -6.45 -0.77 -3.73
CA ALA A 11 -5.62 0.14 -4.51
C ALA A 11 -4.19 0.20 -3.97
N LEU A 12 -4.01 0.17 -2.65
CA LEU A 12 -2.67 0.11 -2.05
C LEU A 12 -1.91 -1.14 -2.48
N LEU A 13 -2.55 -2.30 -2.48
CA LEU A 13 -1.91 -3.54 -2.94
C LEU A 13 -1.56 -3.49 -4.42
N LEU A 14 -2.46 -2.99 -5.26
CA LEU A 14 -2.22 -2.86 -6.69
C LEU A 14 -1.07 -1.90 -7.00
N TYR A 15 -0.99 -0.80 -6.27
CA TYR A 15 0.11 0.15 -6.43
C TYR A 15 1.45 -0.51 -6.09
N MET A 16 1.52 -1.22 -4.96
CA MET A 16 2.74 -1.93 -4.58
C MET A 16 3.15 -2.95 -5.64
N GLU A 17 2.21 -3.70 -6.18
CA GLU A 17 2.49 -4.69 -7.22
C GLU A 17 3.16 -4.05 -8.44
N LYS A 18 2.71 -2.86 -8.83
CA LYS A 18 3.28 -2.12 -9.97
C LYS A 18 4.63 -1.47 -9.67
N HIS A 19 4.97 -1.29 -8.40
CA HIS A 19 6.16 -0.57 -7.97
C HIS A 19 7.15 -1.49 -7.23
N ASN A 20 7.44 -2.62 -7.81
CA ASN A 20 8.39 -3.62 -7.28
C ASN A 20 8.01 -4.14 -5.90
N GLY A 21 6.73 -4.15 -5.59
CA GLY A 21 6.21 -4.65 -4.33
C GLY A 21 6.41 -3.70 -3.15
N LYS A 22 6.73 -2.43 -3.39
CA LYS A 22 7.05 -1.47 -2.32
C LYS A 22 6.26 -0.17 -2.44
N MET A 23 6.07 0.49 -1.28
CA MET A 23 5.36 1.76 -1.19
C MET A 23 5.84 2.52 0.05
N ASN A 24 5.97 3.85 -0.05
CA ASN A 24 6.34 4.70 1.08
C ASN A 24 5.10 5.33 1.73
N GLN A 25 5.30 6.03 2.87
CA GLN A 25 4.20 6.66 3.60
C GLN A 25 3.49 7.75 2.80
N HIS A 26 4.23 8.52 2.03
CA HIS A 26 3.64 9.59 1.21
C HIS A 26 2.64 9.02 0.20
N GLU A 27 3.02 7.93 -0.45
CA GLU A 27 2.16 7.25 -1.42
C GLU A 27 0.92 6.67 -0.76
N VAL A 28 1.08 6.12 0.46
CA VAL A 28 -0.06 5.65 1.25
C VAL A 28 -1.05 6.77 1.51
N CYS A 29 -0.57 7.95 1.91
CA CYS A 29 -1.43 9.10 2.17
C CYS A 29 -2.18 9.53 0.91
N LEU A 30 -1.51 9.55 -0.24
CA LEU A 30 -2.15 9.91 -1.51
C LEU A 30 -3.27 8.95 -1.88
N ILE A 31 -3.02 7.65 -1.75
CA ILE A 31 -3.98 6.62 -2.18
C ILE A 31 -5.14 6.50 -1.20
N SER A 32 -4.84 6.47 0.11
CA SER A 32 -5.86 6.31 1.14
C SER A 32 -6.65 7.60 1.40
N GLY A 33 -6.08 8.75 1.06
CA GLY A 33 -6.66 10.04 1.39
C GLY A 33 -6.59 10.38 2.87
N GLU A 34 -5.81 9.63 3.64
CA GLU A 34 -5.67 9.82 5.09
C GLU A 34 -4.21 9.88 5.48
N ASN A 35 -3.89 10.80 6.39
CA ASN A 35 -2.54 10.92 6.95
C ASN A 35 -2.30 9.85 8.01
N PHE A 36 -1.03 9.62 8.32
CA PHE A 36 -0.66 8.81 9.48
C PHE A 36 -0.96 9.60 10.75
N SER A 37 -1.43 8.90 11.78
CA SER A 37 -1.71 9.49 13.06
C SER A 37 -0.43 9.95 13.76
N HIS A 38 -0.59 10.66 14.88
CA HIS A 38 0.54 11.07 15.71
C HIS A 38 1.42 9.88 16.13
N ASN A 39 0.83 8.71 16.28
CA ASN A 39 1.53 7.47 16.63
C ASN A 39 2.04 6.70 15.41
N GLY A 40 2.01 7.31 14.24
CA GLY A 40 2.52 6.67 13.02
C GLY A 40 1.61 5.59 12.45
N GLN A 41 0.30 5.66 12.69
CA GLN A 41 -0.66 4.65 12.25
C GLN A 41 -1.61 5.19 11.19
N ASN A 42 -1.91 4.34 10.21
CA ASN A 42 -2.92 4.58 9.19
C ASN A 42 -3.82 3.34 9.17
N ARG A 43 -5.14 3.52 9.26
CA ARG A 43 -6.08 2.40 9.43
C ARG A 43 -6.03 1.39 8.28
N TYR A 44 -5.80 1.85 7.06
CA TYR A 44 -5.69 0.95 5.89
C TYR A 44 -4.45 0.07 5.99
N ILE A 45 -3.33 0.67 6.36
CA ILE A 45 -2.06 -0.05 6.56
C ILE A 45 -2.18 -1.03 7.72
N GLN A 46 -2.78 -0.62 8.84
CA GLN A 46 -2.97 -1.50 9.99
C GLN A 46 -3.81 -2.73 9.61
N ASN A 47 -4.87 -2.52 8.84
CA ASN A 47 -5.72 -3.61 8.39
C ASN A 47 -4.97 -4.59 7.49
N LEU A 48 -4.21 -4.08 6.52
CA LEU A 48 -3.42 -4.92 5.61
C LEU A 48 -2.32 -5.70 6.36
N LYS A 49 -1.65 -5.05 7.31
CA LYS A 49 -0.64 -5.71 8.14
C LYS A 49 -1.26 -6.83 8.98
N ARG A 50 -2.39 -6.55 9.61
CA ARG A 50 -3.09 -7.53 10.44
C ARG A 50 -3.50 -8.77 9.65
N ARG A 51 -3.84 -8.59 8.38
CA ARG A 51 -4.19 -9.70 7.48
C ARG A 51 -2.97 -10.42 6.90
N GLY A 52 -1.76 -9.92 7.18
CA GLY A 52 -0.54 -10.52 6.66
C GLY A 52 -0.28 -10.30 5.19
N LEU A 53 -0.95 -9.32 4.57
CA LEU A 53 -0.83 -9.05 3.14
C LEU A 53 0.37 -8.17 2.81
N ILE A 54 0.79 -7.34 3.76
CA ILE A 54 1.96 -6.46 3.61
C ILE A 54 2.83 -6.55 4.85
N ASP A 55 4.09 -6.13 4.69
CA ASP A 55 5.05 -5.98 5.78
C ASP A 55 5.51 -4.53 5.87
N GLU A 56 5.97 -4.14 7.04
CA GLU A 56 6.46 -2.79 7.29
C GLU A 56 7.92 -2.87 7.70
N ARG A 57 8.78 -2.10 7.02
CA ARG A 57 10.18 -1.99 7.36
C ARG A 57 10.54 -0.55 7.59
N ARG A 58 11.27 -0.31 8.66
CA ARG A 58 11.79 1.01 8.96
C ARG A 58 13.11 1.19 8.24
N LYS A 59 13.22 2.25 7.46
CA LYS A 59 14.48 2.61 6.84
C LYS A 59 15.38 3.21 7.92
N GLU A 60 16.62 2.75 7.99
CA GLU A 60 17.56 3.27 8.98
C GLU A 60 17.91 4.73 8.71
N TYR A 61 18.30 5.44 9.78
CA TYR A 61 18.78 6.80 9.65
C TYR A 61 20.05 6.82 8.82
N ILE A 62 20.08 7.70 7.83
CA ILE A 62 21.26 7.91 7.01
C ILE A 62 21.87 9.24 7.47
N PRO A 63 23.17 9.25 7.86
CA PRO A 63 23.84 10.51 8.20
C PRO A 63 23.75 11.47 7.01
N ASP A 64 23.38 12.73 7.28
CA ASP A 64 23.23 13.74 6.22
C ASP A 64 24.55 14.39 5.79
N GLY A 65 25.66 13.99 6.41
CA GLY A 65 26.98 14.51 6.09
C GLY A 65 27.38 15.80 6.82
N VAL A 66 26.45 16.38 7.58
CA VAL A 66 26.69 17.63 8.33
C VAL A 66 26.43 17.49 9.82
N GLY A 67 26.54 16.26 10.34
CA GLY A 67 26.36 15.97 11.76
C GLY A 67 24.95 15.67 12.20
N GLY A 68 23.98 15.62 11.26
CA GLY A 68 22.60 15.24 11.51
C GLY A 68 22.24 13.92 10.85
N PHE A 69 20.98 13.55 10.95
CA PHE A 69 20.42 12.34 10.33
C PHE A 69 19.17 12.70 9.57
N LEU A 70 19.01 12.10 8.38
CA LEU A 70 17.75 12.17 7.66
C LEU A 70 16.67 11.42 8.43
N PRO A 71 15.41 11.87 8.39
CA PRO A 71 14.32 11.16 9.08
C PRO A 71 14.21 9.73 8.60
N SER A 72 13.95 8.80 9.53
CA SER A 72 13.66 7.43 9.15
C SER A 72 12.31 7.39 8.45
N GLU A 73 12.25 6.62 7.38
CA GLU A 73 11.05 6.45 6.58
C GLU A 73 10.59 5.00 6.66
N TYR A 74 9.26 4.79 6.79
CA TYR A 74 8.70 3.45 6.73
C TYR A 74 8.45 3.08 5.28
N ILE A 75 8.86 1.87 4.92
CA ILE A 75 8.61 1.29 3.61
C ILE A 75 7.70 0.09 3.82
N TYR A 76 6.64 0.01 3.04
CA TYR A 76 5.71 -1.11 3.06
C TYR A 76 5.99 -2.00 1.87
N SER A 77 5.96 -3.30 2.09
CA SER A 77 6.22 -4.28 1.02
C SER A 77 5.11 -5.31 0.94
N LEU A 78 4.78 -5.67 -0.31
CA LEU A 78 3.76 -6.67 -0.60
C LEU A 78 4.30 -8.05 -0.26
N GLN A 79 3.54 -8.83 0.52
CA GLN A 79 3.89 -10.19 0.86
C GLN A 79 3.37 -11.15 -0.20
N LEU A 80 3.87 -12.39 -0.20
CA LEU A 80 3.39 -13.44 -1.12
C LEU A 80 1.88 -13.68 -0.94
N THR A 81 1.40 -13.59 0.29
CA THR A 81 -0.03 -13.69 0.60
C THR A 81 -0.83 -12.56 -0.06
N GLY A 82 -0.26 -11.36 -0.12
CA GLY A 82 -0.89 -10.23 -0.82
C GLY A 82 -0.92 -10.45 -2.33
N GLU A 83 0.15 -10.97 -2.90
CA GLU A 83 0.20 -11.31 -4.32
C GLU A 83 -0.83 -12.40 -4.66
N ALA A 84 -0.94 -13.42 -3.82
CA ALA A 84 -1.92 -14.49 -4.00
C ALA A 84 -3.35 -13.96 -3.92
N TYR A 85 -3.61 -13.04 -3.00
CA TYR A 85 -4.91 -12.39 -2.87
C TYR A 85 -5.29 -11.66 -4.17
N LEU A 86 -4.36 -10.91 -4.75
CA LEU A 86 -4.62 -10.21 -6.01
C LEU A 86 -4.89 -11.17 -7.17
N GLN A 87 -4.17 -12.29 -7.22
CA GLN A 87 -4.38 -13.30 -8.26
C GLN A 87 -5.76 -13.94 -8.12
N GLU A 88 -6.21 -14.22 -6.90
CA GLU A 88 -7.56 -14.75 -6.66
C GLU A 88 -8.63 -13.77 -7.15
N LEU A 89 -8.45 -12.48 -6.87
CA LEU A 89 -9.39 -11.46 -7.35
C LEU A 89 -9.43 -11.39 -8.88
N ARG A 90 -8.28 -11.51 -9.52
CA ARG A 90 -8.20 -11.48 -11.00
C ARG A 90 -8.86 -12.69 -11.63
N ALA A 91 -8.87 -13.82 -10.94
CA ALA A 91 -9.54 -15.02 -11.41
C ALA A 91 -11.07 -14.89 -11.30
N ASP A 92 -11.57 -14.01 -10.45
CA ASP A 92 -12.99 -13.73 -10.32
C ASP A 92 -13.42 -12.66 -11.31
N ARG A 93 -13.92 -13.09 -12.46
CA ARG A 93 -14.31 -12.19 -13.55
C ARG A 93 -15.48 -11.28 -13.21
N GLU A 94 -16.25 -11.61 -12.18
CA GLU A 94 -17.40 -10.82 -11.76
C GLU A 94 -17.02 -9.76 -10.72
N ASN A 95 -15.77 -9.74 -10.27
CA ASN A 95 -15.34 -8.85 -9.23
C ASN A 95 -15.07 -7.45 -9.79
N GLN A 96 -16.00 -6.53 -9.54
CA GLN A 96 -15.90 -5.15 -10.03
C GLN A 96 -15.04 -4.25 -9.14
N ILE A 97 -14.70 -4.68 -7.92
CA ILE A 97 -13.93 -3.84 -7.01
C ILE A 97 -12.50 -3.63 -7.50
N LEU A 98 -11.96 -4.61 -8.22
CA LEU A 98 -10.63 -4.49 -8.81
C LEU A 98 -10.57 -3.31 -9.79
N GLN A 99 -11.58 -3.21 -10.66
CA GLN A 99 -11.66 -2.09 -11.61
C GLN A 99 -11.84 -0.77 -10.89
N ALA A 100 -12.66 -0.73 -9.84
CA ALA A 100 -12.85 0.48 -9.04
C ALA A 100 -11.55 0.94 -8.39
N ALA A 101 -10.74 0.00 -7.90
CA ALA A 101 -9.43 0.32 -7.32
C ALA A 101 -8.45 0.86 -8.36
N LEU A 102 -8.44 0.26 -9.56
CA LEU A 102 -7.61 0.74 -10.66
C LEU A 102 -8.04 2.15 -11.10
N ASP A 103 -9.33 2.41 -11.18
CA ASP A 103 -9.85 3.74 -11.52
C ASP A 103 -9.44 4.79 -10.48
N LEU A 104 -9.42 4.39 -9.21
CA LEU A 104 -8.96 5.27 -8.14
C LEU A 104 -7.48 5.65 -8.35
N LEU A 105 -6.63 4.68 -8.68
CA LEU A 105 -5.22 4.94 -8.93
C LEU A 105 -5.01 5.85 -10.14
N VAL A 106 -5.75 5.63 -11.21
CA VAL A 106 -5.71 6.50 -12.39
C VAL A 106 -6.13 7.93 -12.01
N SER A 107 -7.17 8.08 -11.20
CA SER A 107 -7.64 9.37 -10.73
C SER A 107 -6.58 10.12 -9.92
N ILE A 108 -5.82 9.40 -9.07
CA ILE A 108 -4.81 10.01 -8.20
C ILE A 108 -3.54 10.36 -8.98
N PHE A 109 -3.06 9.46 -9.81
CA PHE A 109 -1.74 9.57 -10.45
C PHE A 109 -1.79 9.99 -11.92
N GLY A 110 -2.98 9.97 -12.54
CA GLY A 110 -3.15 10.35 -13.93
C GLY A 110 -2.53 9.38 -14.93
N GLN A 111 -2.22 8.17 -14.51
CA GLN A 111 -1.58 7.15 -15.34
C GLN A 111 -2.37 5.84 -15.25
N LYS A 112 -2.33 5.07 -16.34
CA LYS A 112 -2.90 3.73 -16.34
C LYS A 112 -2.04 2.76 -15.51
N PHE A 113 -2.71 1.95 -14.73
CA PHE A 113 -2.09 0.89 -13.93
C PHE A 113 -2.47 -0.49 -14.43
#